data_fcc72f26086fff57c24c67888d7bc122
#
_entry.id   fcc72f26086fff57c24c67888d7bc122
#
_cell.length_a   1.000
_cell.length_b   1.000
_cell.length_c   1.000
_cell.angle_alpha   90.00
_cell.angle_beta   90.00
_cell.angle_gamma   90.00
#
_symmetry.space_group_name_H-M   'P 1'
#
loop_
_entity.id
_entity.type
_entity.pdbx_description
1 polymer ?
#
loop_
_entity_poly.entity_id
_entity_poly.type
_entity_poly.pdbx_seq_one_letter_code
_entity_poly.pdbx_strand_id
1 'polypeptide(L)'
;MVTTLRPVQPESQPVIGAAFIDSVQQPPAQREIPLFAAVPDPQLVPDAIVQSWTSYRDAVTWCWDNQRHFVGMRDKARQTLFANRAGLHAPHASRCLKSDSKAPMSLPDRCINELERFTGWRGVRQYQLRDADLTAMEFVIAARRAA
;
A
#
# COMPACT_ATOMS: atom_id res chain seq x y z
N MET A 1 -8.80 92.15 13.31
CA MET A 1 -9.43 90.80 13.39
C MET A 1 -8.73 89.90 12.43
N VAL A 2 -7.89 89.04 12.91
CA VAL A 2 -7.11 88.14 12.11
C VAL A 2 -7.79 86.73 12.25
N THR A 3 -8.42 86.24 11.18
CA THR A 3 -9.08 84.95 11.12
C THR A 3 -8.01 83.90 10.78
N THR A 4 -7.62 83.13 11.74
CA THR A 4 -6.66 82.02 11.57
C THR A 4 -7.39 80.85 10.98
N LEU A 5 -7.10 80.54 9.70
CA LEU A 5 -7.55 79.30 9.05
C LEU A 5 -6.76 78.13 9.61
N ARG A 6 -7.45 77.17 10.20
CA ARG A 6 -6.89 75.88 10.61
C ARG A 6 -6.59 75.04 9.36
N PRO A 7 -5.43 74.41 9.24
CA PRO A 7 -5.20 73.45 8.18
C PRO A 7 -6.08 72.19 8.42
N VAL A 8 -6.82 71.83 7.41
CA VAL A 8 -7.53 70.56 7.39
C VAL A 8 -6.51 69.43 7.26
N GLN A 9 -6.47 68.60 8.27
CA GLN A 9 -5.69 67.35 8.19
C GLN A 9 -6.35 66.44 7.15
N PRO A 10 -5.56 65.80 6.26
CA PRO A 10 -6.12 64.77 5.39
C PRO A 10 -6.52 63.59 6.26
N GLU A 11 -7.81 63.31 6.22
CA GLU A 11 -8.36 62.06 6.78
C GLU A 11 -7.61 60.88 6.21
N SER A 12 -6.98 60.13 7.09
CA SER A 12 -6.38 58.84 6.80
C SER A 12 -7.48 57.93 6.30
N GLN A 13 -7.52 57.71 5.01
CA GLN A 13 -8.36 56.66 4.46
C GLN A 13 -7.96 55.34 5.07
N PRO A 14 -8.89 54.54 5.59
CA PRO A 14 -8.55 53.20 6.06
C PRO A 14 -8.06 52.38 4.87
N VAL A 15 -6.85 51.85 4.95
CA VAL A 15 -6.27 50.92 3.97
C VAL A 15 -7.07 49.62 4.09
N ILE A 16 -8.26 49.63 3.48
CA ILE A 16 -9.06 48.40 3.28
C ILE A 16 -8.48 47.72 2.06
N GLY A 17 -7.45 46.96 2.24
CA GLY A 17 -6.89 46.27 1.09
C GLY A 17 -5.87 45.16 1.39
N ALA A 18 -5.08 45.30 2.47
CA ALA A 18 -4.02 44.32 2.73
C ALA A 18 -4.48 43.11 3.52
N ALA A 19 -5.56 43.19 4.30
CA ALA A 19 -6.06 42.09 5.10
C ALA A 19 -7.02 41.15 4.34
N PHE A 20 -7.51 41.55 3.18
CA PHE A 20 -8.49 40.78 2.41
C PHE A 20 -7.85 39.86 1.35
N ILE A 21 -6.56 40.02 1.06
CA ILE A 21 -5.86 39.22 0.06
C ILE A 21 -5.22 37.99 0.70
N ASP A 22 -4.95 38.01 2.02
CA ASP A 22 -4.41 36.85 2.72
C ASP A 22 -5.45 35.76 3.09
N SER A 23 -6.72 36.05 2.90
CA SER A 23 -7.78 35.05 3.01
C SER A 23 -8.32 34.58 1.66
N VAL A 24 -7.53 34.71 0.58
CA VAL A 24 -7.69 33.79 -0.55
C VAL A 24 -7.35 32.43 0.00
N GLN A 25 -8.39 31.81 0.51
CA GLN A 25 -8.42 30.43 0.93
C GLN A 25 -7.53 29.61 0.01
N GLN A 26 -6.41 29.15 0.57
CA GLN A 26 -5.77 27.98 0.00
C GLN A 26 -6.91 27.00 -0.31
N PRO A 27 -7.05 26.54 -1.55
CA PRO A 27 -8.05 25.53 -1.86
C PRO A 27 -7.92 24.46 -0.81
N PRO A 28 -9.02 24.00 -0.19
CA PRO A 28 -8.95 23.02 0.87
C PRO A 28 -8.03 21.93 0.37
N ALA A 29 -6.93 21.69 1.09
CA ALA A 29 -5.92 20.72 0.67
C ALA A 29 -6.70 19.51 0.19
N GLN A 30 -6.62 19.26 -1.10
CA GLN A 30 -7.44 18.25 -1.75
C GLN A 30 -7.14 16.97 -0.96
N ARG A 31 -8.08 16.56 -0.09
CA ARG A 31 -7.93 15.35 0.71
C ARG A 31 -7.74 14.26 -0.33
N GLU A 32 -6.50 13.82 -0.48
CA GLU A 32 -6.21 12.68 -1.35
C GLU A 32 -7.16 11.58 -0.92
N ILE A 33 -8.04 11.21 -1.83
CA ILE A 33 -8.93 10.09 -1.60
C ILE A 33 -8.00 8.92 -1.31
N PRO A 34 -8.13 8.21 -0.18
CA PRO A 34 -7.20 7.16 0.22
C PRO A 34 -6.91 6.11 -0.88
N LEU A 35 -7.83 5.98 -1.84
CA LEU A 35 -7.67 5.12 -3.03
C LEU A 35 -6.54 5.59 -3.99
N PHE A 36 -6.16 6.86 -3.94
CA PHE A 36 -5.12 7.46 -4.81
C PHE A 36 -3.87 7.86 -4.03
N ALA A 37 -3.86 7.67 -2.71
CA ALA A 37 -2.62 7.79 -1.95
C ALA A 37 -1.59 6.84 -2.54
N ALA A 38 -0.39 7.34 -2.82
CA ALA A 38 0.71 6.51 -3.29
C ALA A 38 0.90 5.36 -2.29
N VAL A 39 0.66 4.13 -2.74
CA VAL A 39 0.91 2.95 -1.91
C VAL A 39 2.43 2.85 -1.75
N PRO A 40 2.96 2.91 -0.52
CA PRO A 40 4.40 2.79 -0.31
C PRO A 40 4.93 1.47 -0.86
N ASP A 41 6.21 1.45 -1.24
CA ASP A 41 6.86 0.25 -1.76
C ASP A 41 6.73 -0.92 -0.76
N PRO A 42 6.47 -2.14 -1.28
CA PRO A 42 6.38 -3.32 -0.44
C PRO A 42 7.69 -3.57 0.32
N GLN A 43 7.58 -3.91 1.59
CA GLN A 43 8.71 -4.20 2.47
C GLN A 43 9.03 -5.70 2.51
N LEU A 44 10.26 -6.00 2.92
CA LEU A 44 10.68 -7.37 3.18
C LEU A 44 10.04 -7.89 4.46
N VAL A 45 9.63 -9.15 4.44
CA VAL A 45 9.19 -9.89 5.62
C VAL A 45 10.45 -10.32 6.39
N PRO A 46 10.46 -10.30 7.75
CA PRO A 46 11.58 -10.81 8.53
C PRO A 46 11.93 -12.26 8.18
N ASP A 47 13.22 -12.55 8.03
CA ASP A 47 13.70 -13.87 7.58
C ASP A 47 13.21 -15.03 8.45
N ALA A 48 13.12 -14.85 9.77
CA ALA A 48 12.59 -15.85 10.67
C ALA A 48 11.17 -16.30 10.33
N ILE A 49 10.34 -15.37 9.84
CA ILE A 49 8.98 -15.66 9.40
C ILE A 49 9.02 -16.39 8.06
N VAL A 50 9.82 -15.91 7.11
CA VAL A 50 9.96 -16.55 5.78
C VAL A 50 10.44 -17.99 5.93
N GLN A 51 11.37 -18.26 6.86
CA GLN A 51 11.90 -19.60 7.14
C GLN A 51 10.84 -20.53 7.77
N SER A 52 9.83 -20.01 8.43
CA SER A 52 8.76 -20.82 9.02
C SER A 52 7.75 -21.35 8.00
N TRP A 53 7.72 -20.79 6.80
CA TRP A 53 6.78 -21.22 5.76
C TRP A 53 7.23 -22.51 5.09
N THR A 54 6.31 -23.44 4.96
CA THR A 54 6.56 -24.76 4.34
C THR A 54 6.01 -24.82 2.90
N SER A 55 5.14 -23.89 2.53
CA SER A 55 4.53 -23.86 1.22
C SER A 55 4.37 -22.44 0.68
N TYR A 56 4.28 -22.35 -0.65
CA TYR A 56 3.93 -21.11 -1.33
C TYR A 56 2.63 -20.47 -0.78
N ARG A 57 1.68 -21.33 -0.43
CA ARG A 57 0.40 -20.89 0.14
C ARG A 57 0.58 -20.21 1.51
N ASP A 58 1.49 -20.71 2.34
CA ASP A 58 1.75 -20.10 3.64
C ASP A 58 2.24 -18.66 3.47
N ALA A 59 3.12 -18.42 2.48
CA ALA A 59 3.58 -17.09 2.15
C ALA A 59 2.44 -16.16 1.71
N VAL A 60 1.56 -16.64 0.82
CA VAL A 60 0.43 -15.86 0.32
C VAL A 60 -0.56 -15.53 1.44
N THR A 61 -0.96 -16.52 2.24
CA THR A 61 -1.93 -16.32 3.33
C THR A 61 -1.37 -15.44 4.42
N TRP A 62 -0.10 -15.63 4.78
CA TRP A 62 0.54 -14.77 5.78
C TRP A 62 0.59 -13.30 5.33
N CYS A 63 1.01 -13.03 4.08
CA CYS A 63 1.00 -11.67 3.54
C CYS A 63 -0.40 -11.06 3.54
N TRP A 64 -1.42 -11.87 3.23
CA TRP A 64 -2.80 -11.43 3.25
C TRP A 64 -3.30 -11.09 4.66
N ASP A 65 -3.03 -11.94 5.63
CA ASP A 65 -3.50 -11.77 7.00
C ASP A 65 -2.78 -10.63 7.74
N ASN A 66 -1.51 -10.39 7.40
CA ASN A 66 -0.66 -9.37 8.01
C ASN A 66 -0.51 -8.12 7.14
N GLN A 67 -1.44 -7.85 6.23
CA GLN A 67 -1.36 -6.70 5.34
C GLN A 67 -1.20 -5.38 6.08
N ARG A 68 -0.39 -4.48 5.51
CA ARG A 68 -0.09 -3.15 6.05
C ARG A 68 -1.05 -2.08 5.56
N HIS A 69 -1.73 -2.34 4.45
CA HIS A 69 -2.66 -1.43 3.81
C HIS A 69 -4.10 -1.89 4.01
N PHE A 70 -5.04 -0.98 3.84
CA PHE A 70 -6.48 -1.25 3.96
C PHE A 70 -6.91 -1.78 5.34
N VAL A 71 -6.18 -1.41 6.39
CA VAL A 71 -6.50 -1.74 7.78
C VAL A 71 -7.89 -1.18 8.12
N GLY A 72 -8.73 -1.99 8.78
CA GLY A 72 -10.09 -1.62 9.13
C GLY A 72 -11.15 -1.88 8.04
N MET A 73 -10.74 -2.22 6.83
CA MET A 73 -11.68 -2.66 5.79
C MET A 73 -12.16 -4.09 6.06
N ARG A 74 -13.45 -4.36 5.82
CA ARG A 74 -14.02 -5.72 5.96
C ARG A 74 -13.33 -6.69 4.99
N ASP A 75 -13.06 -7.91 5.42
CA ASP A 75 -12.33 -8.92 4.65
C ASP A 75 -12.95 -9.16 3.25
N LYS A 76 -14.27 -9.31 3.18
CA LYS A 76 -14.96 -9.46 1.89
C LYS A 76 -14.74 -8.28 0.94
N ALA A 77 -14.75 -7.05 1.46
CA ALA A 77 -14.51 -5.85 0.65
C ALA A 77 -13.06 -5.80 0.15
N ARG A 78 -12.09 -6.17 1.00
CA ARG A 78 -10.67 -6.27 0.63
C ARG A 78 -10.44 -7.30 -0.47
N GLN A 79 -11.03 -8.49 -0.33
CA GLN A 79 -10.93 -9.54 -1.34
C GLN A 79 -11.53 -9.12 -2.67
N THR A 80 -12.67 -8.45 -2.66
CA THR A 80 -13.29 -7.93 -3.89
C THR A 80 -12.41 -6.87 -4.56
N LEU A 81 -11.85 -5.95 -3.76
CA LEU A 81 -10.95 -4.91 -4.26
C LEU A 81 -9.68 -5.52 -4.87
N PHE A 82 -9.06 -6.47 -4.17
CA PHE A 82 -7.90 -7.20 -4.68
C PHE A 82 -8.23 -7.96 -5.96
N ALA A 83 -9.34 -8.72 -5.98
CA ALA A 83 -9.77 -9.47 -7.16
C ALA A 83 -9.91 -8.57 -8.39
N ASN A 84 -10.53 -7.41 -8.24
CA ASN A 84 -10.69 -6.43 -9.32
C ASN A 84 -9.34 -5.91 -9.82
N ARG A 85 -8.40 -5.60 -8.92
CA ARG A 85 -7.06 -5.12 -9.28
C ARG A 85 -6.21 -6.20 -9.94
N ALA A 86 -6.29 -7.41 -9.43
CA ALA A 86 -5.52 -8.55 -9.93
C ALA A 86 -6.14 -9.21 -11.19
N GLY A 87 -7.32 -8.77 -11.63
CA GLY A 87 -8.04 -9.36 -12.73
C GLY A 87 -8.52 -10.79 -12.44
N LEU A 88 -8.88 -11.07 -11.18
CA LEU A 88 -9.38 -12.36 -10.73
C LEU A 88 -10.88 -12.30 -10.45
N HIS A 89 -11.56 -13.42 -10.61
CA HIS A 89 -12.91 -13.55 -10.09
C HIS A 89 -12.91 -13.64 -8.55
N ALA A 90 -13.84 -12.97 -7.89
CA ALA A 90 -13.90 -12.92 -6.44
C ALA A 90 -13.88 -14.30 -5.74
N PRO A 91 -14.56 -15.34 -6.21
CA PRO A 91 -14.45 -16.68 -5.65
C PRO A 91 -13.03 -17.29 -5.77
N HIS A 92 -12.33 -17.02 -6.88
CA HIS A 92 -10.95 -17.49 -7.08
C HIS A 92 -10.00 -16.76 -6.13
N ALA A 93 -10.13 -15.45 -5.99
CA ALA A 93 -9.34 -14.68 -5.04
C ALA A 93 -9.50 -15.22 -3.61
N SER A 94 -10.73 -15.49 -3.18
CA SER A 94 -11.00 -16.08 -1.85
C SER A 94 -10.28 -17.44 -1.66
N ARG A 95 -10.29 -18.29 -2.69
CA ARG A 95 -9.61 -19.61 -2.63
C ARG A 95 -8.09 -19.50 -2.59
N CYS A 96 -7.53 -18.48 -3.22
CA CYS A 96 -6.08 -18.24 -3.20
C CYS A 96 -5.61 -17.65 -1.86
N LEU A 97 -6.40 -16.76 -1.26
CA LEU A 97 -5.97 -15.93 -0.13
C LEU A 97 -6.27 -16.56 1.24
N LYS A 98 -7.32 -17.37 1.36
CA LYS A 98 -7.75 -17.92 2.65
C LYS A 98 -7.08 -19.25 2.95
N SER A 99 -6.58 -19.40 4.17
CA SER A 99 -6.00 -20.65 4.67
C SER A 99 -7.04 -21.76 4.85
N ASP A 100 -8.27 -21.39 5.22
CA ASP A 100 -9.40 -22.30 5.54
C ASP A 100 -10.26 -22.68 4.32
N SER A 101 -9.83 -22.36 3.12
CA SER A 101 -10.58 -22.65 1.90
C SER A 101 -10.75 -24.16 1.70
N LYS A 102 -12.00 -24.63 1.51
CA LYS A 102 -12.32 -26.03 1.23
C LYS A 102 -11.76 -26.51 -0.12
N ALA A 103 -11.56 -25.61 -1.05
CA ALA A 103 -10.97 -25.89 -2.38
C ALA A 103 -9.84 -24.88 -2.65
N PRO A 104 -8.67 -25.08 -2.03
CA PRO A 104 -7.55 -24.17 -2.15
C PRO A 104 -7.05 -24.08 -3.58
N MET A 105 -6.66 -22.87 -3.99
CA MET A 105 -6.04 -22.59 -5.28
C MET A 105 -4.72 -21.83 -5.06
N SER A 106 -3.74 -22.11 -5.91
CA SER A 106 -2.51 -21.31 -5.94
C SER A 106 -2.79 -19.96 -6.59
N LEU A 107 -2.18 -18.90 -6.03
CA LEU A 107 -2.23 -17.59 -6.64
C LEU A 107 -1.41 -17.61 -7.94
N PRO A 108 -1.96 -17.15 -9.07
CA PRO A 108 -1.20 -17.06 -10.31
C PRO A 108 -0.02 -16.08 -10.19
N ASP A 109 1.12 -16.41 -10.80
CA ASP A 109 2.35 -15.61 -10.73
C ASP A 109 2.14 -14.17 -11.21
N ARG A 110 1.28 -13.96 -12.21
CA ARG A 110 0.91 -12.61 -12.68
C ARG A 110 0.28 -11.73 -11.61
N CYS A 111 -0.30 -12.32 -10.56
CA CYS A 111 -0.98 -11.61 -9.49
C CYS A 111 -0.06 -11.30 -8.31
N ILE A 112 1.18 -11.82 -8.29
CA ILE A 112 2.12 -11.62 -7.16
C ILE A 112 2.44 -10.14 -6.98
N ASN A 113 2.72 -9.41 -8.06
CA ASN A 113 3.01 -7.97 -7.98
C ASN A 113 1.87 -7.18 -7.35
N GLU A 114 0.63 -7.51 -7.72
CA GLU A 114 -0.53 -6.84 -7.17
C GLU A 114 -0.77 -7.23 -5.70
N LEU A 115 -0.54 -8.50 -5.34
CA LEU A 115 -0.60 -8.94 -3.96
C LEU A 115 0.43 -8.19 -3.09
N GLU A 116 1.68 -8.08 -3.55
CA GLU A 116 2.74 -7.39 -2.83
C GLU A 116 2.42 -5.90 -2.62
N ARG A 117 1.91 -5.22 -3.66
CA ARG A 117 1.46 -3.83 -3.55
C ARG A 117 0.27 -3.69 -2.62
N PHE A 118 -0.68 -4.62 -2.71
CA PHE A 118 -1.90 -4.60 -1.91
C PHE A 118 -1.63 -4.84 -0.43
N THR A 119 -0.79 -5.82 -0.12
CA THR A 119 -0.47 -6.20 1.27
C THR A 119 0.66 -5.36 1.86
N GLY A 120 1.55 -4.81 1.03
CA GLY A 120 2.74 -4.08 1.44
C GLY A 120 3.91 -4.99 1.82
N TRP A 121 3.90 -6.27 1.42
CA TRP A 121 4.94 -7.25 1.72
C TRP A 121 5.48 -7.96 0.49
N ARG A 122 6.78 -8.19 0.42
CA ARG A 122 7.45 -8.99 -0.63
C ARG A 122 7.63 -10.46 -0.26
N GLY A 123 6.84 -10.96 0.67
CA GLY A 123 7.01 -12.29 1.26
C GLY A 123 6.91 -13.43 0.25
N VAL A 124 6.02 -13.33 -0.73
CA VAL A 124 5.85 -14.39 -1.74
C VAL A 124 7.12 -14.55 -2.58
N ARG A 125 7.76 -13.46 -3.01
CA ARG A 125 9.02 -13.51 -3.75
C ARG A 125 10.18 -13.99 -2.89
N GLN A 126 10.24 -13.58 -1.62
CA GLN A 126 11.25 -14.08 -0.70
C GLN A 126 11.13 -15.60 -0.54
N TYR A 127 9.91 -16.12 -0.43
CA TYR A 127 9.67 -17.56 -0.40
C TYR A 127 10.16 -18.25 -1.68
N GLN A 128 9.79 -17.73 -2.85
CA GLN A 128 10.19 -18.32 -4.14
C GLN A 128 11.71 -18.33 -4.33
N LEU A 129 12.41 -17.25 -3.95
CA LEU A 129 13.87 -17.19 -4.01
C LEU A 129 14.52 -18.21 -3.08
N ARG A 130 14.05 -18.31 -1.84
CA ARG A 130 14.54 -19.29 -0.89
C ARG A 130 14.33 -20.72 -1.39
N ASP A 131 13.16 -21.02 -1.93
CA ASP A 131 12.83 -22.35 -2.47
C ASP A 131 13.74 -22.70 -3.66
N ALA A 132 13.98 -21.75 -4.54
CA ALA A 132 14.91 -21.90 -5.66
C ALA A 132 16.35 -22.14 -5.21
N ASP A 133 16.84 -21.40 -4.21
CA ASP A 133 18.18 -21.57 -3.65
C ASP A 133 18.35 -22.94 -2.99
N LEU A 134 17.37 -23.42 -2.24
CA LEU A 134 17.37 -24.74 -1.65
C LEU A 134 17.43 -25.83 -2.73
N THR A 135 16.64 -25.70 -3.78
CA THR A 135 16.65 -26.65 -4.89
C THR A 135 18.01 -26.68 -5.61
N ALA A 136 18.60 -25.52 -5.87
CA ALA A 136 19.94 -25.44 -6.46
C ALA A 136 21.02 -26.09 -5.57
N MET A 137 20.95 -25.87 -4.27
CA MET A 137 21.87 -26.53 -3.32
C MET A 137 21.70 -28.05 -3.31
N GLU A 138 20.48 -28.56 -3.36
CA GLU A 138 20.20 -30.01 -3.45
C GLU A 138 20.84 -30.62 -4.70
N PHE A 139 20.75 -29.97 -5.85
CA PHE A 139 21.42 -30.41 -7.08
C PHE A 139 22.94 -30.46 -6.94
N VAL A 140 23.55 -29.45 -6.32
CA VAL A 140 25.01 -29.43 -6.08
C VAL A 140 25.45 -30.54 -5.16
N ILE A 141 24.68 -30.80 -4.11
CA ILE A 141 24.98 -31.87 -3.14
C ILE A 141 24.83 -33.25 -3.81
N ALA A 142 23.77 -33.47 -4.58
CA ALA A 142 23.55 -34.72 -5.32
C ALA A 142 24.67 -34.98 -6.33
N ALA A 143 25.07 -33.96 -7.09
CA ALA A 143 26.19 -34.08 -8.04
C ALA A 143 27.52 -34.44 -7.35
N ARG A 144 27.81 -33.85 -6.19
CA ARG A 144 29.02 -34.17 -5.40
C ARG A 144 29.01 -35.58 -4.81
N ARG A 145 27.83 -36.11 -4.48
CA ARG A 145 27.71 -37.50 -3.98
C ARG A 145 27.84 -38.56 -5.07
N ALA A 146 27.56 -38.18 -6.32
CA ALA A 146 27.64 -39.05 -7.48
C ALA A 146 29.04 -39.08 -8.12
N ALA A 147 29.91 -38.14 -7.75
CA ALA A 147 31.30 -38.04 -8.19
C ALA A 147 32.24 -38.77 -7.23
#